data_99ff34526e6ec698eaef88b6cdaa1cdd
#
_entry.id   99ff34526e6ec698eaef88b6cdaa1cdd
#
_cell.length_a   1.000
_cell.length_b   1.000
_cell.length_c   1.000
_cell.angle_alpha   90.00
_cell.angle_beta   90.00
_cell.angle_gamma   90.00
#
_symmetry.space_group_name_H-M   'P 1'
#
loop_
_entity.id
_entity.type
_entity.pdbx_description
1 polymer ?
#
loop_
_entity_poly.entity_id
_entity_poly.type
_entity_poly.pdbx_seq_one_letter_code
_entity_poly.pdbx_strand_id
1 'polypeptide(L)'
;MPRLVVAAAIVDSLDNPTQLLCAARSYPPELAGKFELPGGKIDRDEAPLQALHREIREEMNTAIRVGAQVMTEEGTWWPILQGRTMGVWLAELAPDAPAPTLNGSHSEFRWTPLDKVDTLDWIGCDLGIAMAVARTSGFEPADR
;
A
#
# COMPACT_ATOMS: atom_id res chain seq x y z
N MET A 1 -9.69 -16.18 -15.32
CA MET A 1 -9.45 -14.74 -15.23
C MET A 1 -8.53 -14.43 -14.05
N PRO A 2 -7.44 -13.73 -14.26
CA PRO A 2 -6.61 -13.29 -13.13
C PRO A 2 -7.43 -12.38 -12.22
N ARG A 3 -7.27 -12.56 -10.92
CA ARG A 3 -7.93 -11.66 -9.98
C ARG A 3 -7.18 -10.35 -9.90
N LEU A 4 -7.92 -9.26 -9.92
CA LEU A 4 -7.35 -7.93 -9.73
C LEU A 4 -7.20 -7.66 -8.23
N VAL A 5 -6.12 -6.98 -7.89
CA VAL A 5 -5.79 -6.61 -6.52
C VAL A 5 -5.65 -5.10 -6.45
N VAL A 6 -6.00 -4.52 -5.33
CA VAL A 6 -5.83 -3.08 -5.08
C VAL A 6 -5.04 -2.88 -3.81
N ALA A 7 -4.29 -1.78 -3.76
CA ALA A 7 -3.52 -1.41 -2.57
C ALA A 7 -3.49 0.10 -2.42
N ALA A 8 -3.35 0.54 -1.17
CA ALA A 8 -3.23 1.95 -0.84
C ALA A 8 -1.81 2.26 -0.41
N ALA A 9 -1.21 3.25 -1.04
CA ALA A 9 0.03 3.85 -0.56
C ALA A 9 -0.38 5.01 0.34
N ILE A 10 -0.56 4.71 1.62
CA ILE A 10 -1.07 5.68 2.60
C ILE A 10 0.08 6.55 3.06
N VAL A 11 0.02 7.82 2.71
CA VAL A 11 1.02 8.81 3.12
C VAL A 11 0.45 9.67 4.25
N ASP A 12 1.33 10.38 4.94
CA ASP A 12 0.92 11.24 6.05
C ASP A 12 0.06 12.41 5.58
N SER A 13 0.34 12.94 4.39
CA SER A 13 -0.46 14.03 3.80
C SER A 13 -0.39 13.95 2.30
N LEU A 14 -1.52 13.98 1.60
CA LEU A 14 -1.54 14.01 0.14
C LEU A 14 -0.94 15.31 -0.40
N ASP A 15 -1.10 16.42 0.34
CA ASP A 15 -0.57 17.71 -0.09
C ASP A 15 0.95 17.81 0.06
N ASN A 16 1.52 17.10 1.02
CA ASN A 16 2.97 17.13 1.28
C ASN A 16 3.43 15.78 1.85
N PRO A 17 3.51 14.74 1.01
CA PRO A 17 3.89 13.42 1.50
C PRO A 17 5.32 13.39 2.01
N THR A 18 5.53 12.90 3.22
CA THR A 18 6.86 12.72 3.81
C THR A 18 7.07 11.32 4.36
N GLN A 19 5.99 10.60 4.68
CA GLN A 19 6.05 9.25 5.25
C GLN A 19 5.03 8.34 4.59
N LEU A 20 5.34 7.06 4.56
CA LEU A 20 4.49 6.01 4.00
C LEU A 20 4.15 5.01 5.10
N LEU A 21 2.87 4.64 5.20
CA LEU A 21 2.42 3.62 6.15
C LEU A 21 2.73 2.24 5.57
N CYS A 22 3.56 1.48 6.29
CA CYS A 22 4.01 0.17 5.87
C CYS A 22 3.46 -0.87 6.84
N ALA A 23 2.87 -1.95 6.31
CA ALA A 23 2.21 -2.97 7.11
C ALA A 23 3.03 -4.25 7.13
N ALA A 24 3.41 -4.70 8.32
CA ALA A 24 4.16 -5.95 8.48
C ALA A 24 3.20 -7.11 8.69
N ARG A 25 3.39 -8.18 7.92
CA ARG A 25 2.56 -9.38 8.02
C ARG A 25 2.81 -10.10 9.35
N SER A 26 1.75 -10.70 9.91
CA SER A 26 1.84 -11.54 11.09
C SER A 26 1.95 -13.02 10.73
N TYR A 27 1.49 -13.42 9.54
CA TYR A 27 1.49 -14.79 9.04
C TYR A 27 1.47 -14.78 7.51
N PRO A 28 1.74 -15.89 6.82
CA PRO A 28 2.29 -17.14 7.39
C PRO A 28 3.74 -16.94 7.85
N PRO A 29 4.36 -17.92 8.53
CA PRO A 29 5.71 -17.75 9.06
C PRO A 29 6.75 -17.28 8.04
N GLU A 30 6.62 -17.69 6.78
CA GLU A 30 7.56 -17.31 5.71
C GLU A 30 7.51 -15.81 5.42
N LEU A 31 6.38 -15.16 5.70
CA LEU A 31 6.18 -13.75 5.42
C LEU A 31 6.12 -12.88 6.67
N ALA A 32 6.12 -13.49 7.86
CA ALA A 32 6.00 -12.74 9.10
C ALA A 32 7.14 -11.75 9.25
N GLY A 33 6.80 -10.51 9.57
CA GLY A 33 7.78 -9.43 9.72
C GLY A 33 8.13 -8.73 8.42
N LYS A 34 7.68 -9.23 7.27
CA LYS A 34 7.90 -8.56 6.00
C LYS A 34 6.79 -7.56 5.73
N PHE A 35 7.11 -6.51 5.01
CA PHE A 35 6.22 -5.37 4.79
C PHE A 35 5.49 -5.45 3.46
N GLU A 36 4.31 -4.88 3.44
CA GLU A 36 3.49 -4.75 2.24
C GLU A 36 2.65 -3.48 2.34
N LEU A 37 2.10 -3.05 1.20
CA LEU A 37 1.08 -2.02 1.19
C LEU A 37 -0.27 -2.66 1.53
N PRO A 38 -1.10 -2.01 2.36
CA PRO A 38 -2.41 -2.58 2.70
C PRO A 38 -3.34 -2.59 1.50
N GLY A 39 -4.16 -3.62 1.40
CA GLY A 39 -5.08 -3.80 0.30
C GLY A 39 -5.55 -5.23 0.20
N GLY A 40 -6.12 -5.60 -0.95
CA GLY A 40 -6.60 -6.95 -1.15
C GLY A 40 -7.27 -7.15 -2.50
N LYS A 41 -7.98 -8.24 -2.64
CA LYS A 41 -8.60 -8.63 -3.90
C LYS A 41 -9.90 -7.89 -4.13
N ILE A 42 -10.17 -7.58 -5.41
CA ILE A 42 -11.45 -7.01 -5.82
C ILE A 42 -12.46 -8.14 -5.89
N ASP A 43 -13.59 -7.97 -5.24
CA ASP A 43 -14.69 -8.94 -5.29
C ASP A 43 -15.49 -8.77 -6.58
N ARG A 44 -16.28 -9.80 -6.92
CA ARG A 44 -17.15 -9.74 -8.07
C ARG A 44 -18.07 -8.52 -7.98
N ASP A 45 -18.24 -7.83 -9.10
CA ASP A 45 -19.13 -6.67 -9.25
C ASP A 45 -18.71 -5.47 -8.42
N GLU A 46 -17.48 -5.45 -7.92
CA GLU A 46 -16.95 -4.36 -7.12
C GLU A 46 -16.04 -3.48 -7.98
N ALA A 47 -16.20 -2.16 -7.87
CA ALA A 47 -15.27 -1.24 -8.52
C ALA A 47 -13.94 -1.21 -7.75
N PRO A 48 -12.80 -0.92 -8.42
CA PRO A 48 -11.50 -0.93 -7.75
C PRO A 48 -11.42 -0.07 -6.50
N LEU A 49 -11.90 1.18 -6.54
CA LEU A 49 -11.84 2.05 -5.36
C LEU A 49 -12.80 1.61 -4.27
N GLN A 50 -13.92 1.02 -4.65
CA GLN A 50 -14.85 0.43 -3.69
C GLN A 50 -14.18 -0.70 -2.93
N ALA A 51 -13.46 -1.58 -3.65
CA ALA A 51 -12.68 -2.66 -3.04
C ALA A 51 -11.61 -2.11 -2.11
N LEU A 52 -10.92 -1.05 -2.54
CA LEU A 52 -9.85 -0.46 -1.75
C LEU A 52 -10.38 0.07 -0.41
N HIS A 53 -11.48 0.83 -0.42
CA HIS A 53 -12.08 1.34 0.81
C HIS A 53 -12.51 0.19 1.72
N ARG A 54 -13.10 -0.86 1.15
CA ARG A 54 -13.54 -2.02 1.93
C ARG A 54 -12.36 -2.73 2.58
N GLU A 55 -11.31 -2.99 1.82
CA GLU A 55 -10.13 -3.70 2.33
C GLU A 55 -9.44 -2.92 3.46
N ILE A 56 -9.32 -1.61 3.31
CA ILE A 56 -8.70 -0.79 4.35
C ILE A 56 -9.55 -0.82 5.63
N ARG A 57 -10.87 -0.78 5.49
CA ARG A 57 -11.75 -0.87 6.66
C ARG A 57 -11.61 -2.24 7.34
N GLU A 58 -11.56 -3.30 6.56
CA GLU A 58 -11.43 -4.66 7.11
C GLU A 58 -10.08 -4.89 7.77
N GLU A 59 -9.00 -4.46 7.12
CA GLU A 59 -7.65 -4.75 7.61
C GLU A 59 -7.20 -3.81 8.72
N MET A 60 -7.62 -2.58 8.69
CA MET A 60 -7.06 -1.53 9.54
C MET A 60 -8.09 -0.80 10.39
N ASN A 61 -9.36 -1.10 10.19
CA ASN A 61 -10.46 -0.46 10.93
C ASN A 61 -10.39 1.07 10.86
N THR A 62 -10.11 1.60 9.68
CA THR A 62 -10.02 3.03 9.45
C THR A 62 -10.55 3.37 8.05
N ALA A 63 -10.55 4.65 7.70
CA ALA A 63 -10.99 5.12 6.40
C ALA A 63 -9.93 6.04 5.79
N ILE A 64 -9.90 6.08 4.46
CA ILE A 64 -8.91 6.86 3.72
C ILE A 64 -9.57 7.82 2.75
N ARG A 65 -8.84 8.88 2.39
CA ARG A 65 -9.09 9.71 1.22
C ARG A 65 -8.12 9.29 0.13
N VAL A 66 -8.66 9.00 -1.06
CA VAL A 66 -7.84 8.50 -2.17
C VAL A 66 -7.39 9.66 -3.04
N GLY A 67 -6.12 9.65 -3.41
CA GLY A 67 -5.51 10.63 -4.30
C GLY A 67 -5.19 10.02 -5.65
N ALA A 68 -4.06 10.42 -6.24
CA ALA A 68 -3.66 9.99 -7.57
C ALA A 68 -3.30 8.51 -7.59
N GLN A 69 -3.55 7.87 -8.72
CA GLN A 69 -3.12 6.50 -8.94
C GLN A 69 -1.61 6.44 -9.18
N VAL A 70 -0.95 5.45 -8.60
CA VAL A 70 0.47 5.19 -8.80
C VAL A 70 0.59 4.05 -9.81
N MET A 71 1.12 4.33 -10.98
CA MET A 71 1.23 3.34 -12.06
C MET A 71 2.69 3.09 -12.40
N THR A 72 2.94 2.01 -13.17
CA THR A 72 4.27 1.75 -13.71
C THR A 72 4.68 2.86 -14.66
N GLU A 73 5.95 2.88 -15.06
CA GLU A 73 6.45 3.86 -16.03
C GLU A 73 5.69 3.79 -17.35
N GLU A 74 5.19 2.61 -17.72
CA GLU A 74 4.40 2.42 -18.95
C GLU A 74 2.95 2.86 -18.77
N GLY A 75 2.56 3.30 -17.57
CA GLY A 75 1.19 3.74 -17.33
C GLY A 75 0.21 2.60 -17.12
N THR A 76 0.67 1.47 -16.61
CA THR A 76 -0.17 0.30 -16.37
C THR A 76 -0.27 0.01 -14.87
N TRP A 77 -1.20 -0.89 -14.52
CA TRP A 77 -1.23 -1.48 -13.18
C TRP A 77 0.02 -2.34 -12.99
N TRP A 78 0.36 -2.57 -11.73
CA TRP A 78 1.60 -3.28 -11.39
C TRP A 78 1.42 -4.78 -11.57
N PRO A 79 2.31 -5.46 -12.34
CA PRO A 79 2.27 -6.92 -12.40
C PRO A 79 2.77 -7.48 -11.07
N ILE A 80 2.04 -8.45 -10.54
CA ILE A 80 2.41 -9.14 -9.31
C ILE A 80 2.39 -10.65 -9.55
N LEU A 81 2.65 -11.41 -8.51
CA LEU A 81 2.80 -12.87 -8.63
C LEU A 81 1.55 -13.53 -9.17
N GLN A 82 1.70 -14.67 -9.83
CA GLN A 82 0.63 -15.53 -10.34
C GLN A 82 -0.23 -14.87 -11.43
N GLY A 83 0.39 -14.02 -12.22
CA GLY A 83 -0.31 -13.39 -13.35
C GLY A 83 -1.33 -12.34 -12.95
N ARG A 84 -1.30 -11.91 -11.70
CA ARG A 84 -2.22 -10.88 -11.21
C ARG A 84 -1.68 -9.49 -11.50
N THR A 85 -2.56 -8.52 -11.49
CA THR A 85 -2.16 -7.10 -11.53
C THR A 85 -2.75 -6.37 -10.34
N MET A 86 -2.03 -5.34 -9.89
CA MET A 86 -2.42 -4.57 -8.72
C MET A 86 -2.50 -3.09 -9.06
N GLY A 87 -3.66 -2.50 -8.78
CA GLY A 87 -3.83 -1.05 -8.86
C GLY A 87 -3.45 -0.43 -7.53
N VAL A 88 -2.66 0.63 -7.58
CA VAL A 88 -2.18 1.33 -6.38
C VAL A 88 -2.58 2.79 -6.44
N TRP A 89 -3.09 3.32 -5.35
CA TRP A 89 -3.44 4.73 -5.24
C TRP A 89 -2.77 5.32 -4.02
N LEU A 90 -2.30 6.56 -4.17
CA LEU A 90 -1.93 7.36 -3.02
C LEU A 90 -3.19 7.62 -2.19
N ALA A 91 -3.01 7.65 -0.89
CA ALA A 91 -4.12 7.92 0.03
C ALA A 91 -3.58 8.58 1.29
N GLU A 92 -4.47 9.18 2.06
CA GLU A 92 -4.17 9.65 3.41
C GLU A 92 -5.32 9.21 4.30
N LEU A 93 -5.11 9.17 5.60
CA LEU A 93 -6.21 8.84 6.52
C LEU A 93 -7.27 9.92 6.42
N ALA A 94 -8.54 9.51 6.36
CA ALA A 94 -9.63 10.46 6.26
C ALA A 94 -9.71 11.32 7.52
N PRO A 95 -10.15 12.59 7.42
CA PRO A 95 -10.36 13.41 8.61
C PRO A 95 -11.31 12.69 9.57
N ASP A 96 -11.01 12.75 10.84
CA ASP A 96 -11.84 12.16 11.92
C ASP A 96 -11.93 10.63 11.86
N ALA A 97 -11.16 9.97 10.98
CA ALA A 97 -11.11 8.51 10.97
C ALA A 97 -10.31 8.02 12.18
N PRO A 98 -10.67 6.85 12.73
CA PRO A 98 -9.87 6.29 13.83
C PRO A 98 -8.46 5.94 13.35
N ALA A 99 -7.50 5.97 14.26
CA ALA A 99 -6.16 5.51 13.95
C ALA A 99 -6.22 4.03 13.55
N PRO A 100 -5.36 3.59 12.62
CA PRO A 100 -5.32 2.18 12.23
C PRO A 100 -5.09 1.26 13.41
N THR A 101 -5.83 0.15 13.44
CA THR A 101 -5.69 -0.87 14.48
C THR A 101 -5.40 -2.22 13.85
N LEU A 102 -4.63 -3.03 14.58
CA LEU A 102 -4.29 -4.38 14.13
C LEU A 102 -5.49 -5.31 14.29
N ASN A 103 -5.69 -6.19 13.31
CA ASN A 103 -6.80 -7.15 13.34
C ASN A 103 -6.35 -8.61 13.26
N GLY A 104 -5.02 -8.85 13.38
CA GLY A 104 -4.47 -10.21 13.31
C GLY A 104 -3.74 -10.54 12.02
N SER A 105 -4.06 -9.85 10.91
CA SER A 105 -3.32 -10.08 9.66
C SER A 105 -1.97 -9.39 9.63
N HIS A 106 -1.83 -8.33 10.40
CA HIS A 106 -0.59 -7.57 10.50
C HIS A 106 -0.14 -7.48 11.95
N SER A 107 1.17 -7.48 12.16
CA SER A 107 1.77 -7.35 13.49
C SER A 107 2.18 -5.92 13.80
N GLU A 108 2.28 -5.07 12.77
CA GLU A 108 2.77 -3.72 12.94
C GLU A 108 2.31 -2.85 11.77
N PHE A 109 1.97 -1.59 12.06
CA PHE A 109 1.86 -0.54 11.04
C PHE A 109 2.97 0.46 11.35
N ARG A 110 3.88 0.66 10.39
CA ARG A 110 5.04 1.52 10.62
C ARG A 110 5.02 2.69 9.64
N TRP A 111 4.98 3.91 10.18
CA TRP A 111 5.20 5.11 9.38
C TRP A 111 6.69 5.23 9.09
N THR A 112 7.06 5.17 7.81
CA THR A 112 8.45 5.17 7.39
C THR A 112 8.73 6.39 6.53
N PRO A 113 9.78 7.19 6.82
CA PRO A 113 10.15 8.29 5.95
C PRO A 113 10.33 7.81 4.51
N LEU A 114 9.87 8.60 3.55
CA LEU A 114 9.91 8.18 2.15
C LEU A 114 11.34 7.97 1.64
N ASP A 115 12.32 8.65 2.21
CA ASP A 115 13.72 8.43 1.83
C ASP A 115 14.33 7.19 2.50
N LYS A 116 13.56 6.47 3.31
CA LYS A 116 14.01 5.27 4.02
C LYS A 116 13.21 4.02 3.67
N VAL A 117 12.29 4.09 2.70
CA VAL A 117 11.43 2.94 2.37
C VAL A 117 12.25 1.75 1.88
N ASP A 118 13.42 1.98 1.29
CA ASP A 118 14.29 0.92 0.80
C ASP A 118 15.01 0.15 1.92
N THR A 119 14.86 0.60 3.18
CA THR A 119 15.48 -0.09 4.32
C THR A 119 14.60 -1.23 4.86
N LEU A 120 13.35 -1.32 4.42
CA LEU A 120 12.42 -2.35 4.89
C LEU A 120 12.48 -3.60 4.01
N ASP A 121 12.16 -4.75 4.61
CA ASP A 121 12.09 -6.03 3.89
C ASP A 121 10.69 -6.19 3.30
N TRP A 122 10.53 -5.87 2.03
CA TRP A 122 9.24 -5.86 1.36
C TRP A 122 8.89 -7.21 0.75
N ILE A 123 7.59 -7.51 0.72
CA ILE A 123 7.07 -8.70 0.05
C ILE A 123 6.96 -8.43 -1.45
N GLY A 124 7.53 -9.31 -2.26
CA GLY A 124 7.37 -9.30 -3.71
C GLY A 124 7.78 -7.99 -4.35
N CYS A 125 6.91 -7.41 -5.16
CA CYS A 125 7.22 -6.20 -5.92
C CYS A 125 6.87 -4.91 -5.19
N ASP A 126 6.44 -4.98 -3.93
CA ASP A 126 6.01 -3.79 -3.19
C ASP A 126 7.15 -2.80 -2.96
N LEU A 127 8.40 -3.27 -2.90
CA LEU A 127 9.56 -2.35 -2.83
C LEU A 127 9.57 -1.40 -4.02
N GLY A 128 9.40 -1.92 -5.24
CA GLY A 128 9.39 -1.09 -6.44
C GLY A 128 8.29 -0.04 -6.41
N ILE A 129 7.13 -0.40 -5.88
CA ILE A 129 6.00 0.51 -5.75
C ILE A 129 6.32 1.59 -4.70
N ALA A 130 6.87 1.19 -3.55
CA ALA A 130 7.25 2.14 -2.49
C ALA A 130 8.29 3.12 -3.01
N MET A 131 9.25 2.66 -3.82
CA MET A 131 10.25 3.52 -4.44
C MET A 131 9.60 4.51 -5.42
N ALA A 132 8.62 4.05 -6.19
CA ALA A 132 7.89 4.94 -7.11
C ALA A 132 7.14 6.03 -6.35
N VAL A 133 6.51 5.66 -5.24
CA VAL A 133 5.82 6.64 -4.37
C VAL A 133 6.81 7.69 -3.85
N ALA A 134 7.98 7.24 -3.39
CA ALA A 134 9.00 8.14 -2.89
C ALA A 134 9.45 9.13 -3.97
N ARG A 135 9.76 8.62 -5.17
CA ARG A 135 10.21 9.47 -6.28
C ARG A 135 9.15 10.48 -6.71
N THR A 136 7.91 10.02 -6.81
CA THR A 136 6.79 10.90 -7.17
C THR A 136 6.61 12.02 -6.15
N SER A 137 6.96 11.77 -4.90
CA SER A 137 6.86 12.73 -3.81
C SER A 137 8.13 13.58 -3.64
N GLY A 138 9.11 13.43 -4.56
CA GLY A 138 10.33 14.23 -4.54
C GLY A 138 11.46 13.66 -3.70
N PHE A 139 11.38 12.41 -3.29
CA PHE A 139 12.42 11.76 -2.49
C PHE A 139 13.26 10.83 -3.36
N GLU A 140 14.53 10.69 -3.00
CA GLU A 140 15.46 9.81 -3.69
C GLU A 140 16.00 8.80 -2.66
N PRO A 141 15.34 7.65 -2.47
CA PRO A 141 15.88 6.63 -1.59
C PRO A 141 17.28 6.19 -2.07
N ALA A 142 18.10 5.75 -1.14
CA ALA A 142 19.47 5.36 -1.46
C ALA A 142 19.46 4.27 -2.52
N ASP A 143 20.33 4.44 -3.53
CA ASP A 143 20.50 3.46 -4.59
C ASP A 143 21.42 2.36 -4.09
N ARG A 144 20.99 1.13 -4.13
CA ARG A 144 21.73 0.00 -3.59
C ARG A 144 22.06 -1.03 -4.62
#